data_43464e5c5cb120a93fc937f6dbe783cc
#
_entry.id   43464e5c5cb120a93fc937f6dbe783cc
#
_cell.length_a   1.000
_cell.length_b   1.000
_cell.length_c   1.000
_cell.angle_alpha   90.00
_cell.angle_beta   90.00
_cell.angle_gamma   90.00
#
_symmetry.space_group_name_H-M   'P 1'
#
loop_
_entity.id
_entity.type
_entity.pdbx_description
1 polymer ?
#
loop_
_entity_poly.entity_id
_entity_poly.type
_entity_poly.pdbx_seq_one_letter_code
_entity_poly.pdbx_strand_id
1 'polypeptide(L)'
;MRYTLYVLSFLFFAATHSLAAGASLDSRELKRYADMPTERLSALGVHYLNERQKPDSALVCYTIIADRYRNKEGSKAEMRCYALALNNLGYLYGGYYLDFEHAYDYLLQAVVASKKYHINDNLAYAYLNLAAIYFNRSGLLGISDNDHQILKYSRMAFDEAIRQKQWNVASASFFNLFSFLCDSGSIGEIQDEVRRFLSIPALKHDPLSKFVFDDYQGTLAFKAGNYEKSLIWYQKQFRDAENVKMVTVSCKLLALWNIYEVYHKKKQWHEAKAILQQLDGYASKYNDAATHNRVLRHWAGLYREQGKSALADRYDYLYLKSKDSLLTKSNAERMERSAFVYELSQLNNQLSASNARHHQMVMIVVVLSAFIIVIAVALVINIRGLRKQKAYVRKLYEKNVELLAHKMPITKSPSSAEERPSGLNEDLKSSLFGRIDQAINEPENFSSQDFSLHQLAILVESNDKYVSQVINERYHKNFKQLLSEVRVAEACRRLSDQEHYGHLTIAGIAADVGFGSRSNFALAFKRITGISPSDFLHQARRQS
;
A
#
# COMPACT_ATOMS: atom_id res chain seq x y z
N MET A 1 14.32 40.58 -30.40
CA MET A 1 14.02 40.73 -29.00
C MET A 1 13.49 39.47 -28.29
N ARG A 2 12.89 38.48 -28.94
CA ARG A 2 12.42 37.20 -28.36
C ARG A 2 13.51 36.30 -27.74
N TYR A 3 14.78 36.64 -27.81
CA TYR A 3 15.91 35.79 -27.42
C TYR A 3 16.55 36.14 -26.07
N THR A 4 16.22 37.26 -25.46
CA THR A 4 16.74 37.69 -24.17
C THR A 4 16.08 36.92 -22.98
N LEU A 5 14.94 36.33 -23.25
CA LEU A 5 14.04 35.66 -22.32
C LEU A 5 14.52 34.27 -21.84
N TYR A 6 15.47 33.69 -22.56
CA TYR A 6 15.94 32.33 -22.23
C TYR A 6 16.74 32.21 -20.93
N VAL A 7 17.13 33.33 -20.33
CA VAL A 7 18.20 33.33 -19.33
C VAL A 7 17.70 33.09 -17.92
N LEU A 8 16.51 33.52 -17.52
CA LEU A 8 16.08 33.36 -16.13
C LEU A 8 15.17 32.17 -15.87
N SER A 9 14.41 31.67 -16.82
CA SER A 9 13.91 30.29 -16.74
C SER A 9 15.09 29.28 -16.77
N PHE A 10 16.20 29.70 -17.41
CA PHE A 10 17.50 29.00 -17.36
C PHE A 10 18.34 29.32 -16.13
N LEU A 11 18.00 30.29 -15.29
CA LEU A 11 18.73 30.58 -14.06
C LEU A 11 18.67 29.43 -13.04
N PHE A 12 17.67 28.56 -13.18
CA PHE A 12 17.66 27.26 -12.50
C PHE A 12 18.21 26.12 -13.37
N PHE A 13 18.46 26.35 -14.70
CA PHE A 13 18.83 25.32 -15.65
C PHE A 13 20.24 25.43 -16.20
N ALA A 14 20.87 26.58 -16.15
CA ALA A 14 22.20 26.78 -16.73
C ALA A 14 23.32 26.55 -15.71
N ALA A 15 23.38 25.39 -15.12
CA ALA A 15 24.67 24.85 -14.73
C ALA A 15 25.19 24.07 -15.94
N THR A 16 26.18 24.67 -16.63
CA THR A 16 26.92 24.06 -17.72
C THR A 16 27.33 22.62 -17.38
N HIS A 17 26.71 21.65 -18.03
CA HIS A 17 26.93 20.25 -17.69
C HIS A 17 27.78 19.59 -18.78
N SER A 18 29.00 19.34 -18.43
CA SER A 18 29.74 18.20 -18.95
C SER A 18 28.99 16.94 -18.48
N LEU A 19 28.32 16.28 -19.38
CA LEU A 19 27.72 14.97 -19.13
C LEU A 19 28.79 13.98 -18.75
N ALA A 20 28.79 13.55 -17.50
CA ALA A 20 29.37 12.25 -17.18
C ALA A 20 28.54 11.19 -17.90
N ALA A 21 29.19 10.35 -18.69
CA ALA A 21 28.62 9.23 -19.42
C ALA A 21 27.62 8.46 -18.54
N GLY A 22 26.51 8.07 -19.15
CA GLY A 22 25.36 7.47 -18.52
C GLY A 22 25.69 6.50 -17.41
N ALA A 23 25.17 6.77 -16.22
CA ALA A 23 25.25 5.83 -15.12
C ALA A 23 24.37 4.62 -15.49
N SER A 24 24.99 3.47 -15.79
CA SER A 24 24.25 2.22 -15.86
C SER A 24 23.66 1.95 -14.47
N LEU A 25 22.35 1.97 -14.36
CA LEU A 25 21.65 1.64 -13.11
C LEU A 25 21.84 0.16 -12.80
N ASP A 26 22.58 -0.15 -11.72
CA ASP A 26 22.64 -1.50 -11.18
C ASP A 26 21.32 -1.79 -10.44
N SER A 27 20.71 -2.95 -10.70
CA SER A 27 19.51 -3.43 -10.03
C SER A 27 19.66 -3.48 -8.49
N ARG A 28 20.88 -3.66 -7.98
CA ARG A 28 21.20 -3.63 -6.55
C ARG A 28 21.09 -2.23 -5.97
N GLU A 29 21.55 -1.23 -6.71
CA GLU A 29 21.48 0.17 -6.30
C GLU A 29 20.02 0.66 -6.28
N LEU A 30 19.24 0.29 -7.28
CA LEU A 30 17.81 0.59 -7.34
C LEU A 30 17.06 -0.02 -6.15
N LYS A 31 17.34 -1.28 -5.79
CA LYS A 31 16.76 -1.94 -4.63
C LYS A 31 17.13 -1.23 -3.33
N ARG A 32 18.38 -0.83 -3.17
CA ARG A 32 18.85 -0.07 -2.00
C ARG A 32 18.10 1.26 -1.85
N TYR A 33 17.80 1.97 -2.95
CA TYR A 33 16.99 3.19 -2.90
C TYR A 33 15.52 2.90 -2.61
N ALA A 34 14.97 1.82 -3.16
CA ALA A 34 13.59 1.41 -2.89
C ALA A 34 13.34 1.05 -1.41
N ASP A 35 14.34 0.51 -0.71
CA ASP A 35 14.26 0.16 0.72
C ASP A 35 14.55 1.37 1.65
N MET A 36 14.99 2.52 1.11
CA MET A 36 15.35 3.69 1.90
C MET A 36 14.11 4.44 2.41
N PRO A 37 14.12 4.99 3.65
CA PRO A 37 13.07 5.88 4.14
C PRO A 37 12.86 7.07 3.21
N THR A 38 11.60 7.50 3.05
CA THR A 38 11.20 8.50 2.06
C THR A 38 11.90 9.85 2.26
N GLU A 39 12.02 10.31 3.49
CA GLU A 39 12.68 11.59 3.81
C GLU A 39 14.17 11.55 3.46
N ARG A 40 14.83 10.44 3.74
CA ARG A 40 16.25 10.25 3.40
C ARG A 40 16.44 10.18 1.89
N LEU A 41 15.55 9.47 1.18
CA LEU A 41 15.59 9.38 -0.28
C LEU A 41 15.33 10.74 -0.94
N SER A 42 14.38 11.52 -0.42
CA SER A 42 14.09 12.88 -0.87
C SER A 42 15.30 13.81 -0.68
N ALA A 43 15.92 13.77 0.50
CA ALA A 43 17.13 14.56 0.79
C ALA A 43 18.30 14.16 -0.14
N LEU A 44 18.45 12.87 -0.45
CA LEU A 44 19.46 12.38 -1.38
C LEU A 44 19.20 12.89 -2.82
N GLY A 45 17.93 12.90 -3.26
CA GLY A 45 17.54 13.48 -4.55
C GLY A 45 17.90 14.96 -4.65
N VAL A 46 17.62 15.75 -3.61
CA VAL A 46 18.01 17.17 -3.52
C VAL A 46 19.52 17.33 -3.58
N HIS A 47 20.28 16.51 -2.85
CA HIS A 47 21.74 16.53 -2.87
C HIS A 47 22.30 16.22 -4.26
N TYR A 48 21.80 15.19 -4.94
CA TYR A 48 22.20 14.87 -6.31
C TYR A 48 21.91 16.01 -7.29
N LEU A 49 20.76 16.66 -7.15
CA LEU A 49 20.36 17.73 -8.04
C LEU A 49 21.20 19.00 -7.84
N ASN A 50 21.39 19.43 -6.59
CA ASN A 50 21.96 20.75 -6.28
C ASN A 50 23.49 20.73 -6.10
N GLU A 51 24.02 19.72 -5.40
CA GLU A 51 25.44 19.71 -5.01
C GLU A 51 26.32 18.84 -5.92
N ARG A 52 25.78 17.68 -6.35
CA ARG A 52 26.53 16.73 -7.19
C ARG A 52 26.25 16.91 -8.68
N GLN A 53 25.25 17.70 -9.05
CA GLN A 53 24.83 17.89 -10.44
C GLN A 53 24.69 16.56 -11.20
N LYS A 54 24.01 15.60 -10.56
CA LYS A 54 23.71 14.27 -11.09
C LYS A 54 22.19 14.12 -11.30
N PRO A 55 21.61 14.70 -12.36
CA PRO A 55 20.17 14.71 -12.60
C PRO A 55 19.60 13.31 -12.75
N ASP A 56 20.35 12.37 -13.35
CA ASP A 56 19.90 10.99 -13.52
C ASP A 56 19.72 10.27 -12.17
N SER A 57 20.66 10.45 -11.24
CA SER A 57 20.54 9.90 -9.89
C SER A 57 19.40 10.56 -9.11
N ALA A 58 19.18 11.85 -9.29
CA ALA A 58 18.03 12.57 -8.70
C ALA A 58 16.71 12.06 -9.27
N LEU A 59 16.63 11.83 -10.60
CA LEU A 59 15.47 11.27 -11.28
C LEU A 59 15.07 9.93 -10.65
N VAL A 60 16.03 9.03 -10.43
CA VAL A 60 15.79 7.73 -9.78
C VAL A 60 15.16 7.90 -8.40
N CYS A 61 15.75 8.77 -7.55
CA CYS A 61 15.23 9.00 -6.20
C CYS A 61 13.78 9.50 -6.23
N TYR A 62 13.48 10.47 -7.07
CA TYR A 62 12.14 11.06 -7.15
C TYR A 62 11.13 10.13 -7.81
N THR A 63 11.51 9.33 -8.80
CA THR A 63 10.65 8.32 -9.42
C THR A 63 10.21 7.28 -8.39
N ILE A 64 11.13 6.76 -7.58
CA ILE A 64 10.81 5.80 -6.52
C ILE A 64 9.82 6.40 -5.50
N ILE A 65 10.01 7.68 -5.11
CA ILE A 65 9.07 8.34 -4.19
C ILE A 65 7.70 8.51 -4.85
N ALA A 66 7.64 8.95 -6.11
CA ALA A 66 6.39 9.14 -6.83
C ALA A 66 5.61 7.84 -6.96
N ASP A 67 6.26 6.74 -7.31
CA ASP A 67 5.63 5.42 -7.44
C ASP A 67 5.17 4.85 -6.09
N ARG A 68 5.94 5.07 -5.01
CA ARG A 68 5.60 4.62 -3.66
C ARG A 68 4.27 5.18 -3.16
N TYR A 69 3.92 6.40 -3.55
CA TYR A 69 2.72 7.11 -3.07
C TYR A 69 1.69 7.40 -4.16
N ARG A 70 1.84 6.86 -5.37
CA ARG A 70 0.88 7.02 -6.48
C ARG A 70 -0.54 6.66 -6.08
N ASN A 71 -0.72 5.56 -5.34
CA ASN A 71 -2.01 5.03 -4.91
C ASN A 71 -2.08 4.79 -3.39
N LYS A 72 -1.20 5.43 -2.61
CA LYS A 72 -1.09 5.23 -1.18
C LYS A 72 -0.91 6.57 -0.48
N GLU A 73 -1.57 6.75 0.64
CA GLU A 73 -1.34 7.88 1.54
C GLU A 73 -0.31 7.51 2.61
N GLY A 74 0.42 8.51 3.08
CA GLY A 74 1.42 8.38 4.13
C GLY A 74 1.28 9.48 5.17
N SER A 75 2.26 9.61 6.05
CA SER A 75 2.37 10.71 6.99
C SER A 75 2.45 12.06 6.26
N LYS A 76 2.18 13.15 6.96
CA LYS A 76 2.30 14.51 6.40
C LYS A 76 3.71 14.79 5.85
N ALA A 77 4.75 14.29 6.52
CA ALA A 77 6.14 14.42 6.07
C ALA A 77 6.39 13.66 4.75
N GLU A 78 5.90 12.44 4.66
CA GLU A 78 5.99 11.64 3.43
C GLU A 78 5.21 12.26 2.27
N MET A 79 4.00 12.79 2.53
CA MET A 79 3.23 13.48 1.49
C MET A 79 3.91 14.77 1.02
N ARG A 80 4.63 15.46 1.91
CA ARG A 80 5.49 16.58 1.52
C ARG A 80 6.62 16.14 0.60
N CYS A 81 7.31 15.05 0.93
CA CYS A 81 8.34 14.46 0.06
C CYS A 81 7.77 14.01 -1.29
N TYR A 82 6.57 13.45 -1.31
CA TYR A 82 5.87 13.07 -2.54
C TYR A 82 5.57 14.29 -3.44
N ALA A 83 4.98 15.35 -2.89
CA ALA A 83 4.69 16.57 -3.65
C ALA A 83 5.97 17.22 -4.19
N LEU A 84 7.06 17.25 -3.39
CA LEU A 84 8.38 17.72 -3.81
C LEU A 84 8.97 16.84 -4.92
N ALA A 85 8.86 15.53 -4.79
CA ALA A 85 9.36 14.59 -5.81
C ALA A 85 8.65 14.80 -7.15
N LEU A 86 7.32 14.93 -7.16
CA LEU A 86 6.55 15.23 -8.38
C LEU A 86 6.99 16.56 -9.02
N ASN A 87 7.19 17.60 -8.22
CA ASN A 87 7.67 18.89 -8.73
C ASN A 87 9.08 18.77 -9.35
N ASN A 88 9.99 18.08 -8.67
CA ASN A 88 11.36 17.90 -9.17
C ASN A 88 11.43 16.96 -10.39
N LEU A 89 10.54 15.97 -10.50
CA LEU A 89 10.37 15.19 -11.73
C LEU A 89 9.94 16.09 -12.89
N GLY A 90 8.92 16.92 -12.69
CA GLY A 90 8.50 17.88 -13.70
C GLY A 90 9.62 18.84 -14.12
N TYR A 91 10.39 19.33 -13.16
CA TYR A 91 11.59 20.13 -13.42
C TYR A 91 12.63 19.38 -14.25
N LEU A 92 12.99 18.15 -13.89
CA LEU A 92 13.98 17.33 -14.60
C LEU A 92 13.52 17.00 -16.02
N TYR A 93 12.28 16.52 -16.17
CA TYR A 93 11.73 16.20 -17.50
C TYR A 93 11.67 17.43 -18.42
N GLY A 94 11.19 18.57 -17.94
CA GLY A 94 11.04 19.76 -18.76
C GLY A 94 12.33 20.51 -19.05
N GLY A 95 13.25 20.52 -18.10
CA GLY A 95 14.45 21.30 -18.22
C GLY A 95 15.67 20.50 -18.69
N TYR A 96 15.81 19.30 -18.15
CA TYR A 96 16.99 18.49 -18.42
C TYR A 96 16.78 17.52 -19.59
N TYR A 97 15.63 16.79 -19.57
CA TYR A 97 15.32 15.81 -20.61
C TYR A 97 14.57 16.39 -21.81
N LEU A 98 14.04 17.61 -21.71
CA LEU A 98 13.24 18.30 -22.74
C LEU A 98 11.98 17.50 -23.15
N ASP A 99 11.47 16.70 -22.23
CA ASP A 99 10.21 15.95 -22.35
C ASP A 99 9.09 16.77 -21.69
N PHE A 100 8.47 17.64 -22.48
CA PHE A 100 7.48 18.58 -21.97
C PHE A 100 6.14 17.93 -21.61
N GLU A 101 5.84 16.76 -22.15
CA GLU A 101 4.61 16.03 -21.86
C GLU A 101 4.64 15.46 -20.45
N HIS A 102 5.65 14.64 -20.15
CA HIS A 102 5.83 14.12 -18.80
C HIS A 102 6.08 15.22 -17.76
N ALA A 103 6.82 16.27 -18.14
CA ALA A 103 7.04 17.42 -17.26
C ALA A 103 5.73 18.08 -16.84
N TYR A 104 4.85 18.31 -17.78
CA TYR A 104 3.54 18.93 -17.53
C TYR A 104 2.69 18.05 -16.61
N ASP A 105 2.62 16.74 -16.89
CA ASP A 105 1.85 15.80 -16.09
C ASP A 105 2.33 15.72 -14.64
N TYR A 106 3.64 15.61 -14.41
CA TYR A 106 4.20 15.59 -13.06
C TYR A 106 3.96 16.91 -12.31
N LEU A 107 4.06 18.06 -12.97
CA LEU A 107 3.81 19.34 -12.32
C LEU A 107 2.33 19.54 -11.99
N LEU A 108 1.41 19.11 -12.83
CA LEU A 108 -0.01 19.12 -12.48
C LEU A 108 -0.30 18.20 -11.29
N GLN A 109 0.28 17.00 -11.25
CA GLN A 109 0.19 16.11 -10.10
C GLN A 109 0.78 16.77 -8.84
N ALA A 110 1.92 17.48 -8.96
CA ALA A 110 2.52 18.23 -7.85
C ALA A 110 1.57 19.32 -7.31
N VAL A 111 0.89 20.05 -8.19
CA VAL A 111 -0.12 21.05 -7.80
C VAL A 111 -1.29 20.39 -7.08
N VAL A 112 -1.81 19.28 -7.63
CA VAL A 112 -2.93 18.53 -7.02
C VAL A 112 -2.53 17.98 -5.65
N ALA A 113 -1.38 17.33 -5.55
CA ALA A 113 -0.86 16.80 -4.29
C ALA A 113 -0.62 17.90 -3.24
N SER A 114 0.00 19.02 -3.66
CA SER A 114 0.27 20.15 -2.77
C SER A 114 -1.02 20.75 -2.19
N LYS A 115 -2.07 20.88 -3.01
CA LYS A 115 -3.39 21.34 -2.54
C LYS A 115 -4.07 20.33 -1.63
N LYS A 116 -4.09 19.05 -2.02
CA LYS A 116 -4.75 17.97 -1.27
C LYS A 116 -4.17 17.82 0.14
N TYR A 117 -2.85 17.87 0.25
CA TYR A 117 -2.15 17.63 1.52
C TYR A 117 -1.73 18.93 2.25
N HIS A 118 -2.16 20.08 1.75
CA HIS A 118 -1.82 21.40 2.31
C HIS A 118 -0.30 21.67 2.39
N ILE A 119 0.44 21.28 1.35
CA ILE A 119 1.89 21.48 1.18
C ILE A 119 2.11 22.79 0.39
N ASN A 120 1.78 23.91 1.01
CA ASN A 120 1.75 25.20 0.32
C ASN A 120 3.13 25.69 -0.12
N ASP A 121 4.19 25.30 0.58
CA ASP A 121 5.57 25.68 0.26
C ASP A 121 6.08 25.11 -1.08
N ASN A 122 5.50 24.03 -1.57
CA ASN A 122 5.81 23.45 -2.89
C ASN A 122 4.99 24.06 -4.03
N LEU A 123 3.84 24.67 -3.72
CA LEU A 123 2.86 25.09 -4.71
C LEU A 123 3.38 26.22 -5.61
N ALA A 124 4.07 27.21 -5.03
CA ALA A 124 4.65 28.31 -5.80
C ALA A 124 5.72 27.83 -6.78
N TYR A 125 6.59 26.88 -6.35
CA TYR A 125 7.58 26.27 -7.24
C TYR A 125 6.92 25.49 -8.37
N ALA A 126 5.85 24.73 -8.10
CA ALA A 126 5.14 23.98 -9.14
C ALA A 126 4.54 24.90 -10.21
N TYR A 127 3.95 26.03 -9.81
CA TYR A 127 3.45 27.02 -10.76
C TYR A 127 4.58 27.71 -11.54
N LEU A 128 5.70 28.05 -10.88
CA LEU A 128 6.87 28.61 -11.56
C LEU A 128 7.42 27.66 -12.62
N ASN A 129 7.54 26.37 -12.28
CA ASN A 129 8.01 25.37 -13.20
C ASN A 129 7.03 25.13 -14.36
N LEU A 130 5.71 25.19 -14.13
CA LEU A 130 4.70 25.16 -15.21
C LEU A 130 4.88 26.33 -16.18
N ALA A 131 5.09 27.54 -15.66
CA ALA A 131 5.38 28.71 -16.51
C ALA A 131 6.66 28.49 -17.33
N ALA A 132 7.72 27.96 -16.70
CA ALA A 132 8.99 27.69 -17.37
C ALA A 132 8.89 26.64 -18.49
N ILE A 133 8.06 25.60 -18.32
CA ILE A 133 7.83 24.60 -19.37
C ILE A 133 7.17 25.23 -20.61
N TYR A 134 6.11 26.00 -20.43
CA TYR A 134 5.46 26.68 -21.54
C TYR A 134 6.41 27.64 -22.25
N PHE A 135 7.22 28.34 -21.47
CA PHE A 135 8.23 29.24 -21.98
C PHE A 135 9.31 28.51 -22.81
N ASN A 136 9.89 27.43 -22.28
CA ASN A 136 10.91 26.63 -22.96
C ASN A 136 10.35 25.99 -24.25
N ARG A 137 9.14 25.49 -24.19
CA ARG A 137 8.42 24.93 -25.35
C ARG A 137 8.22 25.99 -26.45
N SER A 138 7.74 27.19 -26.10
CA SER A 138 7.60 28.29 -27.04
C SER A 138 8.92 28.69 -27.71
N GLY A 139 9.99 28.74 -26.91
CA GLY A 139 11.31 29.07 -27.41
C GLY A 139 11.92 28.05 -28.35
N LEU A 140 11.77 26.75 -28.04
CA LEU A 140 12.31 25.67 -28.85
C LEU A 140 11.51 25.39 -30.11
N LEU A 141 10.19 25.46 -30.04
CA LEU A 141 9.30 25.08 -31.14
C LEU A 141 8.81 26.27 -31.94
N GLY A 142 9.06 27.54 -31.52
CA GLY A 142 8.57 28.75 -32.17
C GLY A 142 7.05 28.90 -32.08
N ILE A 143 6.37 28.25 -31.15
CA ILE A 143 4.91 28.25 -31.00
C ILE A 143 4.51 29.39 -30.05
N SER A 144 3.74 30.36 -30.53
CA SER A 144 3.26 31.53 -29.78
C SER A 144 1.93 31.31 -29.03
N ASP A 145 1.25 30.17 -29.25
CA ASP A 145 -0.12 29.95 -28.73
C ASP A 145 -0.19 29.74 -27.21
N ASN A 146 0.96 29.67 -26.51
CA ASN A 146 1.05 29.38 -25.08
C ASN A 146 1.25 30.63 -24.21
N ASP A 147 1.27 31.79 -24.78
CA ASP A 147 1.57 33.06 -24.10
C ASP A 147 0.65 33.32 -22.90
N HIS A 148 -0.63 33.00 -23.04
CA HIS A 148 -1.61 33.10 -21.95
C HIS A 148 -1.29 32.17 -20.77
N GLN A 149 -0.78 30.99 -21.03
CA GLN A 149 -0.44 30.03 -19.96
C GLN A 149 0.82 30.47 -19.18
N ILE A 150 1.79 31.06 -19.88
CA ILE A 150 2.99 31.62 -19.23
C ILE A 150 2.58 32.70 -18.23
N LEU A 151 1.76 33.66 -18.66
CA LEU A 151 1.25 34.72 -17.78
C LEU A 151 0.45 34.16 -16.62
N LYS A 152 -0.48 33.26 -16.90
CA LYS A 152 -1.33 32.64 -15.88
C LYS A 152 -0.50 31.98 -14.76
N TYR A 153 0.39 31.07 -15.14
CA TYR A 153 1.17 30.34 -14.13
C TYR A 153 2.22 31.21 -13.44
N SER A 154 2.80 32.21 -14.14
CA SER A 154 3.72 33.16 -13.51
C SER A 154 3.00 34.04 -12.47
N ARG A 155 1.77 34.50 -12.74
CA ARG A 155 0.95 35.22 -11.75
C ARG A 155 0.59 34.34 -10.55
N MET A 156 0.14 33.10 -10.81
CA MET A 156 -0.17 32.15 -9.74
C MET A 156 1.07 31.84 -8.87
N ALA A 157 2.24 31.70 -9.49
CA ALA A 157 3.49 31.49 -8.78
C ALA A 157 3.86 32.70 -7.92
N PHE A 158 3.76 33.91 -8.48
CA PHE A 158 4.04 35.17 -7.79
C PHE A 158 3.13 35.37 -6.57
N ASP A 159 1.82 35.18 -6.74
CA ASP A 159 0.83 35.35 -5.68
C ASP A 159 1.04 34.34 -4.56
N GLU A 160 1.32 33.08 -4.89
CA GLU A 160 1.57 32.04 -3.90
C GLU A 160 2.91 32.26 -3.18
N ALA A 161 3.96 32.63 -3.93
CA ALA A 161 5.27 32.91 -3.35
C ALA A 161 5.24 34.06 -2.34
N ILE A 162 4.47 35.12 -2.63
CA ILE A 162 4.27 36.22 -1.66
C ILE A 162 3.55 35.71 -0.41
N ARG A 163 2.47 34.95 -0.58
CA ARG A 163 1.72 34.38 0.56
C ARG A 163 2.61 33.51 1.46
N GLN A 164 3.52 32.73 0.84
CA GLN A 164 4.42 31.81 1.54
C GLN A 164 5.77 32.44 1.92
N LYS A 165 5.97 33.72 1.64
CA LYS A 165 7.23 34.46 1.88
C LYS A 165 8.45 33.83 1.18
N GLN A 166 8.24 33.23 0.02
CA GLN A 166 9.30 32.63 -0.80
C GLN A 166 9.85 33.66 -1.79
N TRP A 167 10.71 34.54 -1.30
CA TRP A 167 11.14 35.74 -2.02
C TRP A 167 11.89 35.45 -3.32
N ASN A 168 12.72 34.40 -3.34
CA ASN A 168 13.40 33.94 -4.56
C ASN A 168 12.41 33.51 -5.67
N VAL A 169 11.33 32.78 -5.31
CA VAL A 169 10.29 32.37 -6.24
C VAL A 169 9.47 33.58 -6.70
N ALA A 170 9.16 34.49 -5.79
CA ALA A 170 8.47 35.74 -6.12
C ALA A 170 9.26 36.56 -7.14
N SER A 171 10.58 36.71 -6.93
CA SER A 171 11.47 37.45 -7.85
C SER A 171 11.58 36.78 -9.20
N ALA A 172 11.73 35.44 -9.25
CA ALA A 172 11.76 34.70 -10.51
C ALA A 172 10.43 34.77 -11.27
N SER A 173 9.31 34.67 -10.57
CA SER A 173 7.97 34.78 -11.16
C SER A 173 7.70 36.17 -11.68
N PHE A 174 8.09 37.21 -10.94
CA PHE A 174 8.00 38.60 -11.40
C PHE A 174 8.87 38.84 -12.64
N PHE A 175 10.07 38.29 -12.67
CA PHE A 175 10.92 38.38 -13.86
C PHE A 175 10.26 37.76 -15.12
N ASN A 176 9.67 36.57 -14.97
CA ASN A 176 8.96 35.94 -16.09
C ASN A 176 7.78 36.79 -16.58
N LEU A 177 6.98 37.33 -15.66
CA LEU A 177 5.88 38.25 -15.97
C LEU A 177 6.37 39.50 -16.72
N PHE A 178 7.37 40.14 -16.14
CA PHE A 178 7.97 41.36 -16.70
C PHE A 178 8.56 41.13 -18.07
N SER A 179 9.39 40.12 -18.26
CA SER A 179 10.05 39.78 -19.50
C SER A 179 9.04 39.53 -20.60
N PHE A 180 8.00 38.75 -20.31
CA PHE A 180 6.96 38.42 -21.26
C PHE A 180 6.13 39.66 -21.70
N LEU A 181 5.65 40.45 -20.71
CA LEU A 181 4.84 41.64 -21.01
C LEU A 181 5.65 42.75 -21.71
N CYS A 182 6.95 42.82 -21.42
CA CYS A 182 7.83 43.70 -22.18
C CYS A 182 7.93 43.32 -23.65
N ASP A 183 8.01 42.05 -23.98
CA ASP A 183 8.11 41.57 -25.36
C ASP A 183 6.80 41.70 -26.12
N SER A 184 5.67 41.49 -25.46
CA SER A 184 4.34 41.70 -26.05
C SER A 184 3.94 43.18 -26.28
N GLY A 185 4.73 44.12 -25.74
CA GLY A 185 4.42 45.57 -25.81
C GLY A 185 3.42 46.06 -24.75
N SER A 186 2.91 45.19 -23.90
CA SER A 186 1.86 45.50 -22.90
C SER A 186 2.45 45.93 -21.55
N ILE A 187 3.41 46.86 -21.55
CA ILE A 187 4.08 47.34 -20.33
C ILE A 187 3.10 47.91 -19.30
N GLY A 188 1.96 48.48 -19.77
CA GLY A 188 0.94 49.03 -18.87
C GLY A 188 0.32 47.97 -17.95
N GLU A 189 0.20 46.74 -18.43
CA GLU A 189 -0.42 45.64 -17.65
C GLU A 189 0.43 45.14 -16.47
N ILE A 190 1.73 45.43 -16.48
CA ILE A 190 2.63 44.98 -15.39
C ILE A 190 2.70 45.98 -14.23
N GLN A 191 2.15 47.17 -14.37
CA GLN A 191 2.31 48.23 -13.35
C GLN A 191 1.78 47.82 -11.96
N ASP A 192 0.75 47.00 -11.90
CA ASP A 192 0.19 46.54 -10.64
C ASP A 192 1.09 45.50 -9.98
N GLU A 193 1.63 44.56 -10.73
CA GLU A 193 2.60 43.59 -10.24
C GLU A 193 3.90 44.30 -9.81
N VAL A 194 4.35 45.30 -10.53
CA VAL A 194 5.52 46.11 -10.14
C VAL A 194 5.24 46.84 -8.82
N ARG A 195 4.09 47.47 -8.65
CA ARG A 195 3.72 48.14 -7.41
C ARG A 195 3.69 47.17 -6.25
N ARG A 196 3.09 45.99 -6.42
CA ARG A 196 3.09 44.91 -5.43
C ARG A 196 4.52 44.46 -5.10
N PHE A 197 5.34 44.18 -6.11
CA PHE A 197 6.73 43.75 -5.92
C PHE A 197 7.53 44.78 -5.12
N LEU A 198 7.45 46.06 -5.47
CA LEU A 198 8.17 47.15 -4.79
C LEU A 198 7.62 47.47 -3.40
N SER A 199 6.36 47.15 -3.11
CA SER A 199 5.75 47.40 -1.79
C SER A 199 6.22 46.42 -0.71
N ILE A 200 6.86 45.31 -1.09
CA ILE A 200 7.29 44.25 -0.17
C ILE A 200 8.70 44.57 0.38
N PRO A 201 8.86 44.94 1.67
CA PRO A 201 10.17 45.33 2.22
C PRO A 201 11.24 44.23 2.11
N ALA A 202 10.86 42.96 2.26
CA ALA A 202 11.78 41.84 2.19
C ALA A 202 12.44 41.69 0.83
N LEU A 203 11.74 42.02 -0.26
CA LEU A 203 12.29 41.96 -1.62
C LEU A 203 13.32 43.05 -1.90
N LYS A 204 13.30 44.17 -1.19
CA LYS A 204 14.28 45.26 -1.37
C LYS A 204 15.71 44.83 -1.04
N HIS A 205 15.89 43.84 -0.19
CA HIS A 205 17.18 43.38 0.29
C HIS A 205 17.64 42.06 -0.36
N ASP A 206 16.73 41.37 -1.07
CA ASP A 206 17.05 40.14 -1.76
C ASP A 206 17.91 40.41 -3.01
N PRO A 207 19.06 39.74 -3.18
CA PRO A 207 19.96 39.99 -4.33
C PRO A 207 19.32 39.74 -5.69
N LEU A 208 18.49 38.70 -5.83
CA LEU A 208 17.80 38.41 -7.08
C LEU A 208 16.75 39.48 -7.40
N SER A 209 16.04 39.95 -6.38
CA SER A 209 15.07 41.04 -6.53
C SER A 209 15.72 42.35 -7.02
N LYS A 210 16.90 42.70 -6.48
CA LYS A 210 17.66 43.87 -6.96
C LYS A 210 18.07 43.71 -8.39
N PHE A 211 18.60 42.54 -8.74
CA PHE A 211 19.00 42.22 -10.10
C PHE A 211 17.82 42.34 -11.09
N VAL A 212 16.66 41.80 -10.76
CA VAL A 212 15.44 41.84 -11.57
C VAL A 212 14.89 43.27 -11.66
N PHE A 213 14.96 44.03 -10.58
CA PHE A 213 14.53 45.43 -10.58
C PHE A 213 15.44 46.30 -11.47
N ASP A 214 16.76 46.10 -11.46
CA ASP A 214 17.70 46.81 -12.31
C ASP A 214 17.43 46.47 -13.80
N ASP A 215 17.14 45.19 -14.11
CA ASP A 215 16.70 44.79 -15.47
C ASP A 215 15.44 45.51 -15.91
N TYR A 216 14.44 45.57 -15.04
CA TYR A 216 13.20 46.28 -15.30
C TYR A 216 13.43 47.77 -15.61
N GLN A 217 14.20 48.47 -14.80
CA GLN A 217 14.51 49.88 -15.00
C GLN A 217 15.31 50.13 -16.27
N GLY A 218 16.30 49.25 -16.53
CA GLY A 218 17.11 49.28 -17.75
C GLY A 218 16.26 49.12 -19.02
N THR A 219 15.35 48.14 -18.98
CA THR A 219 14.44 47.85 -20.10
C THR A 219 13.42 48.95 -20.35
N LEU A 220 12.85 49.54 -19.28
CA LEU A 220 11.99 50.73 -19.43
C LEU A 220 12.72 51.89 -20.09
N ALA A 221 13.92 52.22 -19.65
CA ALA A 221 14.75 53.27 -20.22
C ALA A 221 15.09 52.97 -21.69
N PHE A 222 15.44 51.70 -22.00
CA PHE A 222 15.74 51.25 -23.36
C PHE A 222 14.55 51.44 -24.31
N LYS A 223 13.34 51.00 -23.89
CA LYS A 223 12.10 51.16 -24.68
C LYS A 223 11.69 52.62 -24.86
N ALA A 224 12.01 53.47 -23.90
CA ALA A 224 11.80 54.90 -23.99
C ALA A 224 12.87 55.62 -24.87
N GLY A 225 13.83 54.90 -25.44
CA GLY A 225 14.94 55.46 -26.21
C GLY A 225 16.02 56.17 -25.40
N ASN A 226 15.91 56.12 -24.07
CA ASN A 226 16.92 56.71 -23.19
C ASN A 226 18.07 55.70 -22.93
N TYR A 227 18.93 55.56 -23.93
CA TYR A 227 20.01 54.57 -23.93
C TYR A 227 21.07 54.83 -22.83
N GLU A 228 21.35 56.10 -22.49
CA GLU A 228 22.29 56.43 -21.42
C GLU A 228 21.78 55.90 -20.05
N LYS A 229 20.53 56.21 -19.73
CA LYS A 229 19.91 55.73 -18.50
C LYS A 229 19.79 54.21 -18.48
N SER A 230 19.48 53.59 -19.60
CA SER A 230 19.44 52.13 -19.74
C SER A 230 20.79 51.50 -19.46
N LEU A 231 21.88 52.07 -19.99
CA LEU A 231 23.23 51.58 -19.79
C LEU A 231 23.64 51.65 -18.31
N ILE A 232 23.30 52.72 -17.61
CA ILE A 232 23.58 52.86 -16.16
C ILE A 232 22.91 51.72 -15.38
N TRP A 233 21.64 51.41 -15.69
CA TRP A 233 20.93 50.33 -15.01
C TRP A 233 21.48 48.96 -15.33
N TYR A 234 21.80 48.66 -16.61
CA TYR A 234 22.36 47.37 -16.99
C TYR A 234 23.79 47.14 -16.50
N GLN A 235 24.61 48.20 -16.38
CA GLN A 235 25.91 48.14 -15.74
C GLN A 235 25.79 47.88 -14.23
N LYS A 236 24.79 48.46 -13.58
CA LYS A 236 24.48 48.18 -12.19
C LYS A 236 24.00 46.75 -12.04
N GLN A 237 23.09 46.28 -12.90
CA GLN A 237 22.64 44.89 -12.96
C GLN A 237 23.82 43.90 -13.09
N PHE A 238 24.81 44.21 -13.94
CA PHE A 238 26.00 43.38 -14.08
C PHE A 238 26.84 43.28 -12.81
N ARG A 239 27.00 44.39 -12.05
CA ARG A 239 27.69 44.39 -10.77
C ARG A 239 26.89 43.62 -9.71
N ASP A 240 25.59 43.82 -9.64
CA ASP A 240 24.74 43.20 -8.65
C ASP A 240 24.55 41.68 -8.91
N ALA A 241 24.81 41.21 -10.13
CA ALA A 241 24.84 39.78 -10.47
C ALA A 241 25.82 38.98 -9.62
N GLU A 242 26.90 39.56 -9.09
CA GLU A 242 27.85 38.86 -8.24
C GLU A 242 27.28 38.44 -6.90
N ASN A 243 26.24 39.12 -6.43
CA ASN A 243 25.58 38.83 -5.17
C ASN A 243 24.54 37.71 -5.29
N VAL A 244 24.18 37.30 -6.50
CA VAL A 244 23.22 36.21 -6.76
C VAL A 244 23.94 34.88 -6.86
N LYS A 245 24.39 34.33 -5.73
CA LYS A 245 25.36 33.22 -5.62
C LYS A 245 25.07 31.99 -6.46
N MET A 246 23.81 31.56 -6.59
CA MET A 246 23.44 30.32 -7.29
C MET A 246 23.48 30.45 -8.82
N VAL A 247 23.34 31.67 -9.35
CA VAL A 247 23.11 31.93 -10.79
C VAL A 247 23.94 33.09 -11.34
N THR A 248 25.05 33.38 -10.66
CA THR A 248 25.94 34.51 -10.95
C THR A 248 26.33 34.60 -12.43
N VAL A 249 26.72 33.47 -13.05
CA VAL A 249 27.15 33.43 -14.44
C VAL A 249 26.03 33.81 -15.39
N SER A 250 24.87 33.20 -15.23
CA SER A 250 23.69 33.46 -16.07
C SER A 250 23.19 34.90 -15.92
N CYS A 251 23.21 35.45 -14.70
CA CYS A 251 22.89 36.86 -14.46
C CYS A 251 23.89 37.79 -15.16
N LYS A 252 25.20 37.49 -15.09
CA LYS A 252 26.21 38.28 -15.81
C LYS A 252 26.03 38.23 -17.32
N LEU A 253 25.77 37.04 -17.88
CA LEU A 253 25.49 36.88 -19.31
C LEU A 253 24.28 37.71 -19.73
N LEU A 254 23.19 37.67 -18.96
CA LEU A 254 22.00 38.48 -19.26
C LEU A 254 22.32 39.98 -19.28
N ALA A 255 22.98 40.47 -18.25
CA ALA A 255 23.35 41.87 -18.14
C ALA A 255 24.25 42.33 -19.31
N LEU A 256 25.23 41.48 -19.71
CA LEU A 256 26.11 41.76 -20.86
C LEU A 256 25.30 41.79 -22.17
N TRP A 257 24.32 40.86 -22.36
CA TRP A 257 23.45 40.93 -23.53
C TRP A 257 22.66 42.22 -23.57
N ASN A 258 22.12 42.65 -22.46
CA ASN A 258 21.39 43.93 -22.36
C ASN A 258 22.29 45.12 -22.70
N ILE A 259 23.52 45.14 -22.18
CA ILE A 259 24.54 46.19 -22.50
C ILE A 259 24.89 46.14 -23.97
N TYR A 260 25.09 44.93 -24.55
CA TYR A 260 25.33 44.78 -25.98
C TYR A 260 24.24 45.41 -26.83
N GLU A 261 22.95 45.13 -26.52
CA GLU A 261 21.80 45.67 -27.25
C GLU A 261 21.79 47.21 -27.21
N VAL A 262 22.13 47.82 -26.06
CA VAL A 262 22.24 49.30 -25.99
C VAL A 262 23.31 49.83 -26.89
N TYR A 263 24.52 49.30 -26.86
CA TYR A 263 25.62 49.77 -27.71
C TYR A 263 25.34 49.51 -29.18
N HIS A 264 24.71 48.39 -29.51
CA HIS A 264 24.30 48.04 -30.86
C HIS A 264 23.24 49.06 -31.42
N LYS A 265 22.23 49.39 -30.62
CA LYS A 265 21.20 50.40 -31.00
C LYS A 265 21.80 51.79 -31.17
N LYS A 266 22.79 52.16 -30.35
CA LYS A 266 23.54 53.42 -30.46
C LYS A 266 24.53 53.41 -31.61
N LYS A 267 24.72 52.29 -32.33
CA LYS A 267 25.77 52.10 -33.37
C LYS A 267 27.20 52.34 -32.83
N GLN A 268 27.40 52.14 -31.53
CA GLN A 268 28.69 52.18 -30.89
C GLN A 268 29.42 50.83 -31.08
N TRP A 269 29.96 50.67 -32.31
CA TRP A 269 30.47 49.38 -32.78
C TRP A 269 31.69 48.87 -32.02
N HIS A 270 32.51 49.79 -31.50
CA HIS A 270 33.70 49.43 -30.74
C HIS A 270 33.30 48.76 -29.41
N GLU A 271 32.42 49.40 -28.66
CA GLU A 271 31.91 48.95 -27.37
C GLU A 271 31.09 47.67 -27.54
N ALA A 272 30.24 47.63 -28.59
CA ALA A 272 29.44 46.42 -28.88
C ALA A 272 30.33 45.20 -29.12
N LYS A 273 31.44 45.36 -29.88
CA LYS A 273 32.45 44.29 -30.10
C LYS A 273 33.11 43.85 -28.80
N ALA A 274 33.49 44.82 -27.95
CA ALA A 274 34.11 44.49 -26.64
C ALA A 274 33.18 43.63 -25.77
N ILE A 275 31.85 43.92 -25.77
CA ILE A 275 30.89 43.09 -25.03
C ILE A 275 30.75 41.71 -25.66
N LEU A 276 30.69 41.56 -27.00
CA LEU A 276 30.67 40.26 -27.65
C LEU A 276 31.88 39.42 -27.32
N GLN A 277 33.09 40.02 -27.21
CA GLN A 277 34.31 39.34 -26.80
C GLN A 277 34.22 38.87 -25.33
N GLN A 278 33.64 39.68 -24.42
CA GLN A 278 33.41 39.27 -23.05
C GLN A 278 32.42 38.10 -22.96
N LEU A 279 31.34 38.16 -23.71
CA LEU A 279 30.34 37.07 -23.80
C LEU A 279 30.98 35.77 -24.30
N ASP A 280 31.84 35.86 -25.32
CA ASP A 280 32.56 34.71 -25.86
C ASP A 280 33.60 34.14 -24.87
N GLY A 281 34.25 35.01 -24.12
CA GLY A 281 35.13 34.63 -23.01
C GLY A 281 34.39 33.86 -21.90
N TYR A 282 33.20 34.30 -21.52
CA TYR A 282 32.34 33.54 -20.59
C TYR A 282 31.87 32.21 -21.19
N ALA A 283 31.45 32.21 -22.46
CA ALA A 283 31.02 31.01 -23.17
C ALA A 283 32.15 29.95 -23.20
N SER A 284 33.37 30.37 -23.51
CA SER A 284 34.53 29.50 -23.53
C SER A 284 34.92 28.98 -22.14
N LYS A 285 34.92 29.86 -21.12
CA LYS A 285 35.27 29.51 -19.75
C LYS A 285 34.33 28.48 -19.14
N TYR A 286 33.07 28.57 -19.45
CA TYR A 286 32.03 27.70 -18.89
C TYR A 286 31.54 26.63 -19.86
N ASN A 287 32.20 26.47 -21.02
CA ASN A 287 31.84 25.51 -22.07
C ASN A 287 30.37 25.66 -22.52
N ASP A 288 29.87 26.91 -22.60
CA ASP A 288 28.51 27.25 -23.00
C ASP A 288 28.45 27.43 -24.54
N ALA A 289 28.28 26.32 -25.22
CA ALA A 289 28.20 26.29 -26.67
C ALA A 289 26.96 27.06 -27.23
N ALA A 290 25.87 27.18 -26.47
CA ALA A 290 24.70 27.93 -26.88
C ALA A 290 24.97 29.44 -26.88
N THR A 291 25.61 29.97 -25.83
CA THR A 291 26.07 31.37 -25.79
C THR A 291 27.12 31.63 -26.86
N HIS A 292 28.09 30.75 -27.06
CA HIS A 292 29.08 30.89 -28.15
C HIS A 292 28.41 30.99 -29.53
N ASN A 293 27.46 30.07 -29.81
CA ASN A 293 26.74 30.08 -31.08
C ASN A 293 25.94 31.40 -31.28
N ARG A 294 25.31 31.90 -30.21
CA ARG A 294 24.59 33.18 -30.24
C ARG A 294 25.52 34.35 -30.51
N VAL A 295 26.72 34.36 -29.89
CA VAL A 295 27.76 35.38 -30.12
C VAL A 295 28.17 35.39 -31.58
N LEU A 296 28.42 34.24 -32.21
CA LEU A 296 28.79 34.15 -33.64
C LEU A 296 27.70 34.78 -34.54
N ARG A 297 26.44 34.53 -34.27
CA ARG A 297 25.32 35.13 -34.99
C ARG A 297 25.32 36.66 -34.87
N HIS A 298 25.57 37.19 -33.67
CA HIS A 298 25.62 38.65 -33.46
C HIS A 298 26.84 39.28 -34.09
N TRP A 299 27.96 38.60 -34.15
CA TRP A 299 29.11 39.05 -34.95
C TRP A 299 28.76 39.18 -36.44
N ALA A 300 28.11 38.20 -37.03
CA ALA A 300 27.67 38.23 -38.41
C ALA A 300 26.77 39.45 -38.68
N GLY A 301 25.73 39.64 -37.81
CA GLY A 301 24.81 40.80 -37.93
C GLY A 301 25.54 42.13 -37.81
N LEU A 302 26.42 42.28 -36.84
CA LEU A 302 27.20 43.50 -36.58
C LEU A 302 28.12 43.87 -37.77
N TYR A 303 28.77 42.88 -38.41
CA TYR A 303 29.58 43.13 -39.57
C TYR A 303 28.75 43.43 -40.81
N ARG A 304 27.56 42.85 -40.96
CA ARG A 304 26.62 43.12 -42.05
C ARG A 304 26.11 44.58 -41.99
N GLU A 305 25.78 45.06 -40.80
CA GLU A 305 25.37 46.45 -40.61
C GLU A 305 26.48 47.45 -40.85
N GLN A 306 27.77 47.05 -40.71
CA GLN A 306 28.94 47.87 -41.08
C GLN A 306 29.33 47.78 -42.55
N GLY A 307 28.57 47.03 -43.38
CA GLY A 307 28.90 46.84 -44.79
C GLY A 307 30.10 45.90 -45.05
N LYS A 308 30.58 45.15 -44.05
CA LYS A 308 31.72 44.24 -44.14
C LYS A 308 31.28 42.83 -44.49
N SER A 309 30.76 42.63 -45.72
CA SER A 309 30.13 41.38 -46.15
C SER A 309 30.98 40.15 -45.96
N ALA A 310 32.27 40.19 -46.39
CA ALA A 310 33.15 39.04 -46.26
C ALA A 310 33.35 38.55 -44.80
N LEU A 311 33.37 39.49 -43.84
CA LEU A 311 33.43 39.13 -42.41
C LEU A 311 32.08 38.61 -41.93
N ALA A 312 30.97 39.20 -42.38
CA ALA A 312 29.63 38.71 -42.05
C ALA A 312 29.45 37.25 -42.51
N ASP A 313 29.80 36.97 -43.79
CA ASP A 313 29.69 35.62 -44.37
C ASP A 313 30.54 34.58 -43.62
N ARG A 314 31.77 34.99 -43.20
CA ARG A 314 32.64 34.15 -42.39
C ARG A 314 31.99 33.79 -41.04
N TYR A 315 31.39 34.77 -40.36
CA TYR A 315 30.75 34.51 -39.05
C TYR A 315 29.41 33.78 -39.23
N ASP A 316 28.69 33.96 -40.32
CA ASP A 316 27.50 33.15 -40.67
C ASP A 316 27.90 31.67 -40.87
N TYR A 317 28.98 31.40 -41.59
CA TYR A 317 29.53 30.06 -41.76
C TYR A 317 29.88 29.43 -40.42
N LEU A 318 30.63 30.14 -39.54
CA LEU A 318 30.99 29.66 -38.21
C LEU A 318 29.74 29.40 -37.34
N TYR A 319 28.73 30.29 -37.42
CA TYR A 319 27.45 30.12 -36.75
C TYR A 319 26.74 28.86 -37.21
N LEU A 320 26.60 28.63 -38.53
CA LEU A 320 25.96 27.45 -39.08
C LEU A 320 26.67 26.17 -38.70
N LYS A 321 28.00 26.14 -38.77
CA LYS A 321 28.84 25.01 -38.36
C LYS A 321 28.68 24.70 -36.88
N SER A 322 28.72 25.73 -36.03
CA SER A 322 28.53 25.58 -34.58
C SER A 322 27.08 25.10 -34.26
N LYS A 323 26.11 25.65 -34.95
CA LYS A 323 24.70 25.27 -34.81
C LYS A 323 24.46 23.80 -35.16
N ASP A 324 25.04 23.33 -36.28
CA ASP A 324 24.91 21.95 -36.73
C ASP A 324 25.55 20.98 -35.72
N SER A 325 26.79 21.32 -35.25
CA SER A 325 27.45 20.56 -34.19
C SER A 325 26.63 20.50 -32.89
N LEU A 326 26.03 21.62 -32.50
CA LEU A 326 25.14 21.69 -31.33
C LEU A 326 23.89 20.83 -31.48
N LEU A 327 23.25 20.86 -32.65
CA LEU A 327 22.05 20.06 -32.92
C LEU A 327 22.36 18.58 -32.91
N THR A 328 23.48 18.17 -33.55
CA THR A 328 23.91 16.77 -33.57
C THR A 328 24.24 16.26 -32.17
N LYS A 329 25.01 17.02 -31.38
CA LYS A 329 25.30 16.69 -29.99
C LYS A 329 24.04 16.64 -29.13
N SER A 330 23.17 17.66 -29.24
CA SER A 330 21.91 17.71 -28.49
C SER A 330 21.00 16.52 -28.82
N ASN A 331 20.93 16.12 -30.10
CA ASN A 331 20.13 14.97 -30.51
C ASN A 331 20.71 13.66 -29.94
N ALA A 332 22.03 13.47 -29.98
CA ALA A 332 22.69 12.31 -29.36
C ALA A 332 22.41 12.25 -27.85
N GLU A 333 22.61 13.37 -27.15
CA GLU A 333 22.33 13.47 -25.72
C GLU A 333 20.85 13.21 -25.38
N ARG A 334 19.93 13.68 -26.23
CA ARG A 334 18.49 13.39 -26.07
C ARG A 334 18.18 11.92 -26.24
N MET A 335 18.82 11.25 -27.20
CA MET A 335 18.67 9.78 -27.37
C MET A 335 19.18 9.01 -26.15
N GLU A 336 20.36 9.35 -25.64
CA GLU A 336 20.92 8.73 -24.43
C GLU A 336 20.02 8.95 -23.22
N ARG A 337 19.52 10.16 -23.02
CA ARG A 337 18.57 10.49 -21.94
C ARG A 337 17.26 9.75 -22.07
N SER A 338 16.70 9.66 -23.28
CA SER A 338 15.47 8.91 -23.54
C SER A 338 15.68 7.40 -23.27
N ALA A 339 16.83 6.86 -23.66
CA ALA A 339 17.20 5.47 -23.38
C ALA A 339 17.31 5.23 -21.87
N PHE A 340 17.94 6.13 -21.13
CA PHE A 340 18.04 6.04 -19.66
C PHE A 340 16.66 6.08 -18.98
N VAL A 341 15.76 6.99 -19.39
CA VAL A 341 14.39 7.07 -18.86
C VAL A 341 13.62 5.78 -19.16
N TYR A 342 13.78 5.24 -20.37
CA TYR A 342 13.17 3.97 -20.74
C TYR A 342 13.70 2.80 -19.88
N GLU A 343 15.02 2.70 -19.70
CA GLU A 343 15.64 1.66 -18.87
C GLU A 343 15.18 1.77 -17.41
N LEU A 344 15.15 2.99 -16.86
CA LEU A 344 14.62 3.23 -15.52
C LEU A 344 13.17 2.77 -15.38
N SER A 345 12.32 3.08 -16.37
CA SER A 345 10.92 2.64 -16.39
C SER A 345 10.79 1.12 -16.41
N GLN A 346 11.60 0.44 -17.24
CA GLN A 346 11.62 -1.03 -17.31
C GLN A 346 12.07 -1.66 -15.99
N LEU A 347 13.15 -1.18 -15.40
CA LEU A 347 13.66 -1.67 -14.12
C LEU A 347 12.65 -1.46 -12.98
N ASN A 348 12.00 -0.30 -12.95
CA ASN A 348 10.99 0.01 -11.94
C ASN A 348 9.75 -0.88 -12.09
N ASN A 349 9.29 -1.15 -13.32
CA ASN A 349 8.22 -2.09 -13.59
C ASN A 349 8.57 -3.52 -13.16
N GLN A 350 9.81 -3.98 -13.42
CA GLN A 350 10.28 -5.28 -12.97
C GLN A 350 10.33 -5.39 -11.45
N LEU A 351 10.80 -4.34 -10.75
CA LEU A 351 10.83 -4.27 -9.30
C LEU A 351 9.41 -4.33 -8.72
N SER A 352 8.49 -3.55 -9.27
CA SER A 352 7.09 -3.53 -8.86
C SER A 352 6.42 -4.89 -9.03
N ALA A 353 6.65 -5.56 -10.17
CA ALA A 353 6.15 -6.91 -10.44
C ALA A 353 6.77 -7.96 -9.50
N SER A 354 8.06 -7.82 -9.15
CA SER A 354 8.74 -8.68 -8.18
C SER A 354 8.15 -8.51 -6.77
N ASN A 355 7.94 -7.28 -6.34
CA ASN A 355 7.33 -6.97 -5.05
C ASN A 355 5.89 -7.49 -4.96
N ALA A 356 5.09 -7.32 -6.02
CA ALA A 356 3.73 -7.87 -6.09
C ALA A 356 3.72 -9.40 -5.93
N ARG A 357 4.62 -10.10 -6.63
CA ARG A 357 4.79 -11.57 -6.49
C ARG A 357 5.20 -11.97 -5.08
N HIS A 358 6.11 -11.22 -4.46
CA HIS A 358 6.52 -11.47 -3.08
C HIS A 358 5.35 -11.31 -2.10
N HIS A 359 4.57 -10.24 -2.21
CA HIS A 359 3.36 -10.05 -1.40
C HIS A 359 2.33 -11.16 -1.61
N GLN A 360 2.11 -11.63 -2.84
CA GLN A 360 1.23 -12.76 -3.10
C GLN A 360 1.73 -14.04 -2.42
N MET A 361 3.03 -14.34 -2.50
CA MET A 361 3.61 -15.51 -1.82
C MET A 361 3.45 -15.42 -0.29
N VAL A 362 3.71 -14.28 0.31
CA VAL A 362 3.51 -14.06 1.76
C VAL A 362 2.05 -14.28 2.14
N MET A 363 1.10 -13.74 1.37
CA MET A 363 -0.34 -13.96 1.60
C MET A 363 -0.73 -15.44 1.52
N ILE A 364 -0.23 -16.18 0.54
CA ILE A 364 -0.46 -17.62 0.42
C ILE A 364 0.06 -18.36 1.66
N VAL A 365 1.27 -18.05 2.10
CA VAL A 365 1.87 -18.68 3.31
C VAL A 365 1.04 -18.38 4.56
N VAL A 366 0.56 -17.14 4.72
CA VAL A 366 -0.31 -16.76 5.84
C VAL A 366 -1.64 -17.53 5.83
N VAL A 367 -2.27 -17.64 4.67
CA VAL A 367 -3.54 -18.39 4.51
C VAL A 367 -3.33 -19.88 4.80
N LEU A 368 -2.25 -20.48 4.27
CA LEU A 368 -1.94 -21.89 4.52
C LEU A 368 -1.65 -22.16 5.99
N SER A 369 -0.89 -21.29 6.66
CA SER A 369 -0.61 -21.43 8.10
C SER A 369 -1.88 -21.30 8.95
N ALA A 370 -2.77 -20.37 8.64
CA ALA A 370 -4.08 -20.25 9.29
C ALA A 370 -4.92 -21.51 9.10
N PHE A 371 -4.92 -22.10 7.90
CA PHE A 371 -5.64 -23.34 7.61
C PHE A 371 -5.08 -24.54 8.42
N ILE A 372 -3.76 -24.64 8.53
CA ILE A 372 -3.11 -25.67 9.37
C ILE A 372 -3.50 -25.52 10.85
N ILE A 373 -3.56 -24.30 11.35
CA ILE A 373 -3.99 -24.04 12.74
C ILE A 373 -5.44 -24.49 12.96
N VAL A 374 -6.34 -24.18 12.00
CA VAL A 374 -7.75 -24.62 12.08
C VAL A 374 -7.86 -26.15 12.13
N ILE A 375 -7.11 -26.85 11.27
CA ILE A 375 -7.07 -28.33 11.29
C ILE A 375 -6.56 -28.86 12.62
N ALA A 376 -5.47 -28.27 13.14
CA ALA A 376 -4.90 -28.70 14.42
C ALA A 376 -5.90 -28.51 15.58
N VAL A 377 -6.60 -27.38 15.63
CA VAL A 377 -7.66 -27.12 16.62
C VAL A 377 -8.81 -28.12 16.49
N ALA A 378 -9.28 -28.38 15.26
CA ALA A 378 -10.33 -29.36 15.02
C ALA A 378 -9.92 -30.77 15.46
N LEU A 379 -8.66 -31.15 15.21
CA LEU A 379 -8.11 -32.44 15.65
C LEU A 379 -8.08 -32.55 17.19
N VAL A 380 -7.64 -31.50 17.88
CA VAL A 380 -7.62 -31.46 19.35
C VAL A 380 -9.04 -31.57 19.93
N ILE A 381 -10.01 -30.86 19.34
CA ILE A 381 -11.42 -30.94 19.75
C ILE A 381 -11.95 -32.37 19.57
N ASN A 382 -11.67 -32.99 18.44
CA ASN A 382 -12.08 -34.36 18.13
C ASN A 382 -11.48 -35.36 19.14
N ILE A 383 -10.17 -35.30 19.40
CA ILE A 383 -9.49 -36.15 20.38
C ILE A 383 -10.09 -35.97 21.77
N ARG A 384 -10.36 -34.72 22.20
CA ARG A 384 -11.02 -34.45 23.48
C ARG A 384 -12.43 -35.03 23.55
N GLY A 385 -13.18 -34.94 22.44
CA GLY A 385 -14.51 -35.54 22.32
C GLY A 385 -14.49 -37.06 22.50
N LEU A 386 -13.58 -37.74 21.80
CA LEU A 386 -13.39 -39.20 21.91
C LEU A 386 -12.97 -39.64 23.34
N ARG A 387 -12.08 -38.87 23.99
CA ARG A 387 -11.69 -39.15 25.39
C ARG A 387 -12.86 -39.00 26.35
N LYS A 388 -13.68 -37.96 26.20
CA LYS A 388 -14.91 -37.76 27.02
C LYS A 388 -15.90 -38.90 26.83
N GLN A 389 -16.12 -39.35 25.60
CA GLN A 389 -17.03 -40.44 25.29
C GLN A 389 -16.57 -41.75 25.92
N LYS A 390 -15.27 -42.08 25.82
CA LYS A 390 -14.68 -43.27 26.51
C LYS A 390 -14.82 -43.21 28.03
N ALA A 391 -14.59 -42.04 28.61
CA ALA A 391 -14.73 -41.86 30.07
C ALA A 391 -16.22 -41.99 30.51
N TYR A 392 -17.18 -41.53 29.71
CA TYR A 392 -18.59 -41.67 29.97
C TYR A 392 -19.04 -43.15 29.95
N VAL A 393 -18.63 -43.91 28.93
CA VAL A 393 -18.91 -45.36 28.83
C VAL A 393 -18.36 -46.12 30.01
N ARG A 394 -17.10 -45.79 30.44
CA ARG A 394 -16.51 -46.38 31.62
C ARG A 394 -17.28 -46.11 32.90
N LYS A 395 -17.72 -44.87 33.13
CA LYS A 395 -18.53 -44.54 34.32
C LYS A 395 -19.89 -45.26 34.33
N LEU A 396 -20.54 -45.43 33.17
CA LEU A 396 -21.79 -46.19 33.07
C LEU A 396 -21.55 -47.70 33.38
N TYR A 397 -20.43 -48.26 32.91
CA TYR A 397 -20.07 -49.63 33.25
C TYR A 397 -19.88 -49.80 34.77
N GLU A 398 -19.03 -48.96 35.37
CA GLU A 398 -18.75 -48.99 36.81
C GLU A 398 -20.04 -48.90 37.66
N LYS A 399 -20.97 -47.96 37.28
CA LYS A 399 -22.28 -47.81 37.93
C LYS A 399 -23.17 -49.05 37.78
N ASN A 400 -23.20 -49.68 36.63
CA ASN A 400 -23.99 -50.91 36.44
C ASN A 400 -23.44 -52.09 37.23
N VAL A 401 -22.11 -52.21 37.33
CA VAL A 401 -21.47 -53.27 38.15
C VAL A 401 -21.74 -53.04 39.65
N GLU A 402 -21.69 -51.79 40.13
CA GLU A 402 -22.02 -51.44 41.51
C GLU A 402 -23.48 -51.76 41.85
N LEU A 403 -24.40 -51.45 40.96
CA LEU A 403 -25.82 -51.78 41.12
C LEU A 403 -26.07 -53.31 41.18
N LEU A 404 -25.24 -54.08 40.48
CA LEU A 404 -25.31 -55.55 40.53
C LEU A 404 -24.75 -56.14 41.81
N ALA A 405 -23.72 -55.49 42.38
CA ALA A 405 -23.09 -55.93 43.64
C ALA A 405 -23.97 -55.67 44.86
N HIS A 406 -24.75 -54.62 44.84
CA HIS A 406 -25.80 -54.36 45.81
C HIS A 406 -27.09 -55.01 45.29
N LYS A 407 -27.47 -56.21 45.77
CA LYS A 407 -28.76 -56.85 45.48
C LYS A 407 -29.82 -55.75 45.40
N MET A 408 -30.31 -55.47 44.17
CA MET A 408 -31.21 -54.33 43.91
C MET A 408 -32.34 -54.26 44.97
N PRO A 409 -32.42 -53.20 45.77
CA PRO A 409 -33.72 -52.81 46.29
C PRO A 409 -34.44 -52.15 45.09
N ILE A 410 -35.39 -52.83 44.54
CA ILE A 410 -36.27 -52.27 43.50
C ILE A 410 -36.94 -51.04 44.13
N THR A 411 -36.48 -49.88 43.65
CA THR A 411 -36.79 -48.55 44.18
C THR A 411 -38.27 -48.35 44.25
N LYS A 412 -38.79 -48.15 45.44
CA LYS A 412 -40.13 -47.60 45.69
C LYS A 412 -40.16 -46.16 45.16
N SER A 413 -40.79 -45.91 44.01
CA SER A 413 -41.19 -44.56 43.63
C SER A 413 -42.53 -44.27 44.32
N PRO A 414 -42.66 -43.13 44.99
CA PRO A 414 -43.98 -42.69 45.49
C PRO A 414 -44.77 -42.12 44.33
N SER A 415 -45.78 -42.78 43.85
CA SER A 415 -46.77 -42.21 43.00
C SER A 415 -48.14 -42.51 43.55
N SER A 416 -48.89 -41.47 43.87
CA SER A 416 -50.27 -41.41 44.12
C SER A 416 -51.02 -41.83 42.84
N ALA A 417 -51.50 -43.05 42.79
CA ALA A 417 -52.46 -43.51 41.84
C ALA A 417 -53.65 -44.15 42.61
N GLU A 418 -54.80 -43.68 42.34
CA GLU A 418 -56.07 -44.10 42.95
C GLU A 418 -56.25 -45.63 43.04
N GLU A 419 -56.43 -46.11 44.21
CA GLU A 419 -56.70 -47.51 44.52
C GLU A 419 -58.10 -47.93 43.95
N ARG A 420 -58.04 -48.81 42.93
CA ARG A 420 -59.26 -49.59 42.58
C ARG A 420 -59.37 -50.79 43.55
N PRO A 421 -60.55 -51.08 44.11
CA PRO A 421 -60.69 -52.15 45.07
C PRO A 421 -60.32 -53.51 44.42
N SER A 422 -59.28 -54.13 44.91
CA SER A 422 -58.84 -55.46 44.51
C SER A 422 -59.44 -56.51 45.47
N GLY A 423 -59.88 -57.61 44.91
CA GLY A 423 -60.46 -58.72 45.68
C GLY A 423 -59.45 -59.58 46.43
N LEU A 424 -58.16 -59.14 46.59
CA LEU A 424 -57.10 -59.83 47.36
C LEU A 424 -56.86 -59.07 48.66
N ASN A 425 -56.82 -59.83 49.77
CA ASN A 425 -56.41 -59.34 51.07
C ASN A 425 -54.91 -58.96 51.02
N GLU A 426 -54.42 -57.90 51.73
CA GLU A 426 -53.05 -57.41 51.74
C GLU A 426 -52.02 -58.48 52.21
N ASP A 427 -52.40 -59.35 53.10
CA ASP A 427 -51.56 -60.48 53.55
C ASP A 427 -51.31 -61.49 52.43
N LEU A 428 -52.34 -61.79 51.63
CA LEU A 428 -52.20 -62.66 50.46
C LEU A 428 -51.37 -61.99 49.34
N LYS A 429 -51.47 -60.66 49.12
CA LYS A 429 -50.67 -59.92 48.20
C LYS A 429 -49.16 -59.94 48.63
N SER A 430 -48.85 -59.71 49.88
CA SER A 430 -47.50 -59.75 50.43
C SER A 430 -46.90 -61.14 50.34
N SER A 431 -47.63 -62.20 50.62
CA SER A 431 -47.17 -63.59 50.46
C SER A 431 -46.93 -63.94 48.99
N LEU A 432 -47.85 -63.54 48.09
CA LEU A 432 -47.69 -63.75 46.65
C LEU A 432 -46.48 -62.94 46.09
N PHE A 433 -46.29 -61.71 46.57
CA PHE A 433 -45.08 -60.89 46.19
C PHE A 433 -43.80 -61.58 46.60
N GLY A 434 -43.70 -62.13 47.81
CA GLY A 434 -42.52 -62.88 48.27
C GLY A 434 -42.16 -64.09 47.37
N ARG A 435 -43.21 -64.84 46.96
CA ARG A 435 -43.03 -65.96 46.03
C ARG A 435 -42.64 -65.51 44.63
N ILE A 436 -43.23 -64.43 44.11
CA ILE A 436 -42.84 -63.83 42.82
C ILE A 436 -41.39 -63.33 42.88
N ASP A 437 -40.99 -62.59 43.92
CA ASP A 437 -39.65 -62.07 44.09
C ASP A 437 -38.62 -63.21 44.17
N GLN A 438 -38.90 -64.28 44.89
CA GLN A 438 -38.03 -65.45 44.91
C GLN A 438 -37.96 -66.07 43.51
N ALA A 439 -39.06 -66.32 42.82
CA ALA A 439 -39.09 -66.96 41.51
C ALA A 439 -38.35 -66.20 40.42
N ILE A 440 -38.37 -64.86 40.44
CA ILE A 440 -37.70 -64.04 39.44
C ILE A 440 -36.25 -63.72 39.77
N ASN A 441 -35.75 -64.06 40.99
CA ASN A 441 -34.35 -63.94 41.35
C ASN A 441 -33.57 -65.25 41.13
N GLU A 442 -34.23 -66.32 40.73
CA GLU A 442 -33.61 -67.60 40.38
C GLU A 442 -33.40 -67.70 38.85
N PRO A 443 -32.15 -67.63 38.32
CA PRO A 443 -31.88 -67.65 36.91
C PRO A 443 -32.46 -68.84 36.16
N GLU A 444 -32.55 -69.98 36.78
CA GLU A 444 -33.10 -71.21 36.20
C GLU A 444 -34.57 -71.04 35.76
N ASN A 445 -35.34 -70.19 36.45
CA ASN A 445 -36.74 -69.99 36.15
C ASN A 445 -36.97 -69.12 34.91
N PHE A 446 -36.22 -68.00 34.76
CA PHE A 446 -36.47 -66.99 33.74
C PHE A 446 -35.55 -67.09 32.50
N SER A 447 -34.58 -67.99 32.49
CA SER A 447 -33.62 -68.16 31.40
C SER A 447 -34.22 -68.92 30.19
N SER A 448 -35.35 -69.60 30.36
CA SER A 448 -36.06 -70.17 29.24
C SER A 448 -36.69 -69.12 28.32
N GLN A 449 -36.55 -69.25 27.00
CA GLN A 449 -37.20 -68.36 26.05
C GLN A 449 -38.71 -68.30 26.19
N ASP A 450 -39.34 -69.43 26.57
CA ASP A 450 -40.76 -69.60 26.65
C ASP A 450 -41.35 -69.14 28.01
N PHE A 451 -40.48 -68.64 28.92
CA PHE A 451 -40.95 -68.19 30.22
C PHE A 451 -41.94 -67.01 30.09
N SER A 452 -43.16 -67.30 30.49
CA SER A 452 -44.34 -66.43 30.34
C SER A 452 -45.01 -66.07 31.70
N LEU A 453 -45.89 -65.09 31.70
CA LEU A 453 -46.67 -64.76 32.86
C LEU A 453 -47.49 -65.99 33.42
N HIS A 454 -47.94 -66.82 32.49
CA HIS A 454 -48.69 -68.04 32.85
C HIS A 454 -47.78 -69.06 33.59
N GLN A 455 -46.51 -69.25 33.09
CA GLN A 455 -45.58 -70.14 33.77
C GLN A 455 -45.14 -69.62 35.13
N LEU A 456 -44.95 -68.27 35.24
CA LEU A 456 -44.75 -67.66 36.56
C LEU A 456 -45.96 -67.88 37.49
N ALA A 457 -47.18 -67.75 36.99
CA ALA A 457 -48.37 -67.94 37.77
C ALA A 457 -48.49 -69.41 38.32
N ILE A 458 -48.17 -70.39 37.49
CA ILE A 458 -48.08 -71.80 37.89
C ILE A 458 -46.96 -71.99 38.97
N LEU A 459 -45.79 -71.41 38.78
CA LEU A 459 -44.65 -71.57 39.68
C LEU A 459 -44.89 -70.97 41.05
N VAL A 460 -45.71 -69.89 41.14
CA VAL A 460 -46.06 -69.24 42.39
C VAL A 460 -47.41 -69.68 42.94
N GLU A 461 -47.98 -70.71 42.40
CA GLU A 461 -49.29 -71.27 42.78
C GLU A 461 -50.43 -70.24 42.84
N SER A 462 -50.56 -69.47 41.70
CA SER A 462 -51.56 -68.41 41.60
C SER A 462 -52.10 -68.34 40.18
N ASN A 463 -52.95 -67.35 39.87
CA ASN A 463 -53.44 -67.11 38.51
C ASN A 463 -52.78 -65.89 37.84
N ASP A 464 -52.76 -65.83 36.51
CA ASP A 464 -52.18 -64.79 35.68
C ASP A 464 -52.65 -63.37 36.08
N LYS A 465 -53.95 -63.23 36.45
CA LYS A 465 -54.52 -61.95 36.83
C LYS A 465 -53.93 -61.39 38.11
N TYR A 466 -53.82 -62.24 39.15
CA TYR A 466 -53.27 -61.82 40.42
C TYR A 466 -51.74 -61.59 40.35
N VAL A 467 -51.01 -62.44 39.64
CA VAL A 467 -49.59 -62.24 39.42
C VAL A 467 -49.30 -60.96 38.66
N SER A 468 -50.05 -60.69 37.57
CA SER A 468 -49.95 -59.44 36.82
C SER A 468 -50.24 -58.21 37.67
N GLN A 469 -51.30 -58.30 38.52
CA GLN A 469 -51.69 -57.21 39.42
C GLN A 469 -50.58 -56.94 40.46
N VAL A 470 -50.10 -57.94 41.14
CA VAL A 470 -48.98 -57.80 42.15
C VAL A 470 -47.74 -57.26 41.52
N ILE A 471 -47.34 -57.71 40.29
CA ILE A 471 -46.20 -57.16 39.57
C ILE A 471 -46.41 -55.66 39.25
N ASN A 472 -47.54 -55.26 38.74
CA ASN A 472 -47.87 -53.85 38.43
C ASN A 472 -47.87 -52.98 39.67
N GLU A 473 -48.52 -53.47 40.78
CA GLU A 473 -48.62 -52.73 42.05
C GLU A 473 -47.31 -52.60 42.80
N ARG A 474 -46.46 -53.65 42.84
CA ARG A 474 -45.25 -53.68 43.64
C ARG A 474 -43.98 -53.26 42.89
N TYR A 475 -43.87 -53.59 41.58
CA TYR A 475 -42.72 -53.21 40.72
C TYR A 475 -43.01 -52.01 39.84
N HIS A 476 -44.27 -51.54 39.74
CA HIS A 476 -44.70 -50.47 38.85
C HIS A 476 -44.32 -50.70 37.38
N LYS A 477 -44.35 -52.01 36.98
CA LYS A 477 -43.95 -52.48 35.65
C LYS A 477 -44.84 -53.62 35.20
N ASN A 478 -44.98 -53.77 33.89
CA ASN A 478 -45.61 -54.99 33.40
C ASN A 478 -44.62 -56.16 33.41
N PHE A 479 -45.12 -57.39 33.32
CA PHE A 479 -44.31 -58.62 33.36
C PHE A 479 -43.17 -58.61 32.32
N LYS A 480 -43.43 -58.14 31.07
CA LYS A 480 -42.41 -58.10 30.03
C LYS A 480 -41.26 -57.14 30.35
N GLN A 481 -41.59 -56.01 30.96
CA GLN A 481 -40.57 -55.05 31.42
C GLN A 481 -39.72 -55.64 32.54
N LEU A 482 -40.35 -56.22 33.57
CA LEU A 482 -39.70 -56.85 34.69
C LEU A 482 -38.79 -57.99 34.21
N LEU A 483 -39.30 -58.89 33.37
CA LEU A 483 -38.54 -60.01 32.80
C LEU A 483 -37.31 -59.53 32.00
N SER A 484 -37.51 -58.48 31.21
CA SER A 484 -36.38 -57.87 30.45
C SER A 484 -35.29 -57.35 31.37
N GLU A 485 -35.65 -56.68 32.47
CA GLU A 485 -34.67 -56.15 33.45
C GLU A 485 -33.92 -57.25 34.18
N VAL A 486 -34.60 -58.28 34.63
CA VAL A 486 -34.00 -59.43 35.30
C VAL A 486 -33.04 -60.17 34.36
N ARG A 487 -33.45 -60.41 33.13
CA ARG A 487 -32.58 -61.05 32.11
C ARG A 487 -31.35 -60.18 31.75
N VAL A 488 -31.53 -58.85 31.65
CA VAL A 488 -30.40 -57.96 31.41
C VAL A 488 -29.44 -57.91 32.63
N ALA A 489 -29.96 -57.89 33.85
CA ALA A 489 -29.15 -57.94 35.05
C ALA A 489 -28.30 -59.23 35.11
N GLU A 490 -28.91 -60.37 34.79
CA GLU A 490 -28.19 -61.64 34.72
C GLU A 490 -27.17 -61.64 33.55
N ALA A 491 -27.53 -61.06 32.40
CA ALA A 491 -26.58 -60.90 31.31
C ALA A 491 -25.36 -60.02 31.71
N CYS A 492 -25.57 -58.93 32.45
CA CYS A 492 -24.51 -58.10 32.96
C CYS A 492 -23.58 -58.90 33.91
N ARG A 493 -24.15 -59.70 34.81
CA ARG A 493 -23.42 -60.56 35.70
C ARG A 493 -22.54 -61.53 34.90
N ARG A 494 -23.10 -62.27 33.93
CA ARG A 494 -22.36 -63.21 33.08
C ARG A 494 -21.32 -62.50 32.20
N LEU A 495 -21.60 -61.35 31.67
CA LEU A 495 -20.64 -60.54 30.90
C LEU A 495 -19.49 -60.03 31.78
N SER A 496 -19.70 -59.80 33.05
CA SER A 496 -18.67 -59.41 34.00
C SER A 496 -17.81 -60.61 34.49
N ASP A 497 -18.38 -61.79 34.55
CA ASP A 497 -17.70 -63.01 34.96
C ASP A 497 -17.00 -63.67 33.77
N GLN A 498 -15.78 -63.19 33.49
CA GLN A 498 -14.99 -63.68 32.36
C GLN A 498 -14.39 -65.06 32.61
N GLU A 499 -14.27 -65.46 33.85
CA GLU A 499 -13.71 -66.78 34.23
C GLU A 499 -14.70 -67.88 33.80
N HIS A 500 -15.97 -67.76 34.15
CA HIS A 500 -16.97 -68.80 33.83
C HIS A 500 -17.63 -68.64 32.49
N TYR A 501 -17.85 -67.41 32.02
CA TYR A 501 -18.63 -67.12 30.79
C TYR A 501 -17.81 -66.49 29.65
N GLY A 502 -16.49 -66.27 29.84
CA GLY A 502 -15.66 -65.62 28.82
C GLY A 502 -15.56 -66.35 27.48
N HIS A 503 -15.88 -67.63 27.45
CA HIS A 503 -15.95 -68.45 26.23
C HIS A 503 -17.24 -68.22 25.39
N LEU A 504 -18.26 -67.63 25.97
CA LEU A 504 -19.55 -67.36 25.29
C LEU A 504 -19.47 -66.04 24.52
N THR A 505 -20.15 -66.08 23.36
CA THR A 505 -20.38 -64.84 22.60
C THR A 505 -21.52 -64.03 23.22
N ILE A 506 -21.56 -62.73 22.91
CA ILE A 506 -22.71 -61.87 23.33
C ILE A 506 -24.05 -62.47 22.89
N ALA A 507 -24.11 -63.13 21.72
CA ALA A 507 -25.31 -63.80 21.24
C ALA A 507 -25.59 -65.08 22.04
N GLY A 508 -24.56 -65.80 22.46
CA GLY A 508 -24.68 -66.95 23.34
C GLY A 508 -25.25 -66.59 24.71
N ILE A 509 -24.68 -65.55 25.33
CA ILE A 509 -25.16 -65.03 26.62
C ILE A 509 -26.63 -64.52 26.50
N ALA A 510 -26.97 -63.84 25.38
CA ALA A 510 -28.33 -63.39 25.13
C ALA A 510 -29.34 -64.56 25.05
N ALA A 511 -28.99 -65.62 24.36
CA ALA A 511 -29.83 -66.82 24.30
C ALA A 511 -29.88 -67.55 25.65
N ASP A 512 -28.79 -67.60 26.33
CA ASP A 512 -28.60 -68.29 27.61
C ASP A 512 -29.34 -67.60 28.80
N VAL A 513 -29.66 -66.32 28.68
CA VAL A 513 -30.52 -65.56 29.60
C VAL A 513 -31.96 -65.43 29.11
N GLY A 514 -32.34 -66.15 28.03
CA GLY A 514 -33.73 -66.27 27.58
C GLY A 514 -34.20 -65.26 26.52
N PHE A 515 -33.30 -64.49 25.85
CA PHE A 515 -33.73 -63.61 24.75
C PHE A 515 -33.84 -64.38 23.42
N GLY A 516 -34.99 -64.30 22.77
CA GLY A 516 -35.24 -64.98 21.49
C GLY A 516 -34.52 -64.42 20.29
N SER A 517 -33.95 -63.18 20.36
CA SER A 517 -33.13 -62.57 19.31
C SER A 517 -32.04 -61.68 19.86
N ARG A 518 -30.89 -61.64 19.19
CA ARG A 518 -29.76 -60.78 19.48
C ARG A 518 -30.15 -59.27 19.40
N SER A 519 -31.03 -58.89 18.48
CA SER A 519 -31.44 -57.50 18.30
C SER A 519 -32.27 -57.04 19.47
N ASN A 520 -33.27 -57.82 19.92
CA ASN A 520 -34.11 -57.51 21.10
C ASN A 520 -33.27 -57.46 22.38
N PHE A 521 -32.29 -58.33 22.51
CA PHE A 521 -31.33 -58.28 23.61
C PHE A 521 -30.53 -56.96 23.60
N ALA A 522 -29.92 -56.61 22.48
CA ALA A 522 -29.09 -55.42 22.40
C ALA A 522 -29.89 -54.15 22.69
N LEU A 523 -31.10 -54.02 22.18
CA LEU A 523 -32.00 -52.91 22.47
C LEU A 523 -32.42 -52.84 23.95
N ALA A 524 -32.82 -53.97 24.55
CA ALA A 524 -33.16 -54.05 25.96
C ALA A 524 -31.98 -53.72 26.84
N PHE A 525 -30.82 -54.31 26.54
CA PHE A 525 -29.59 -54.08 27.28
C PHE A 525 -29.17 -52.64 27.28
N LYS A 526 -29.10 -51.99 26.08
CA LYS A 526 -28.75 -50.59 25.96
C LYS A 526 -29.76 -49.66 26.64
N ARG A 527 -31.05 -49.97 26.54
CA ARG A 527 -32.11 -49.20 27.21
C ARG A 527 -31.97 -49.25 28.74
N ILE A 528 -31.61 -50.39 29.31
CA ILE A 528 -31.54 -50.59 30.76
C ILE A 528 -30.20 -50.12 31.34
N THR A 529 -29.08 -50.44 30.68
CA THR A 529 -27.74 -50.14 31.17
C THR A 529 -27.16 -48.81 30.66
N GLY A 530 -27.79 -48.24 29.61
CA GLY A 530 -27.29 -47.03 28.92
C GLY A 530 -26.11 -47.27 27.96
N ILE A 531 -25.50 -48.45 27.91
CA ILE A 531 -24.36 -48.83 27.03
C ILE A 531 -24.67 -50.09 26.22
N SER A 532 -23.97 -50.29 25.13
CA SER A 532 -24.18 -51.51 24.32
C SER A 532 -23.59 -52.74 25.01
N PRO A 533 -24.10 -53.97 24.75
CA PRO A 533 -23.49 -55.19 25.27
C PRO A 533 -22.02 -55.35 24.91
N SER A 534 -21.62 -54.85 23.69
CA SER A 534 -20.24 -54.87 23.22
C SER A 534 -19.34 -53.96 24.03
N ASP A 535 -19.83 -52.73 24.32
CA ASP A 535 -19.07 -51.77 25.15
C ASP A 535 -18.94 -52.26 26.58
N PHE A 536 -20.00 -52.88 27.11
CA PHE A 536 -20.02 -53.47 28.45
C PHE A 536 -18.99 -54.60 28.53
N LEU A 537 -18.99 -55.55 27.61
CA LEU A 537 -18.03 -56.66 27.56
C LEU A 537 -16.58 -56.14 27.39
N HIS A 538 -16.39 -55.12 26.57
CA HIS A 538 -15.07 -54.52 26.39
C HIS A 538 -14.55 -53.88 27.68
N GLN A 539 -15.41 -53.27 28.51
CA GLN A 539 -15.02 -52.75 29.81
C GLN A 539 -14.78 -53.86 30.83
N ALA A 540 -15.62 -54.91 30.84
CA ALA A 540 -15.44 -56.08 31.70
C ALA A 540 -14.05 -56.74 31.46
N ARG A 541 -13.69 -57.03 30.22
CA ARG A 541 -12.38 -57.58 29.83
C ARG A 541 -11.16 -56.72 30.18
N ARG A 542 -11.36 -55.44 30.46
CA ARG A 542 -10.29 -54.52 30.88
C ARG A 542 -10.07 -54.50 32.38
N GLN A 543 -11.05 -54.95 33.14
CA GLN A 543 -10.98 -55.01 34.62
C GLN A 543 -10.69 -56.40 35.17
N SER A 544 -10.91 -57.48 34.35
CA SER A 544 -10.40 -58.82 34.57
C SER A 544 -8.91 -58.91 34.20
#